data_82981f5aa911e41145e1aa7bc597e634
#
_entry.id   82981f5aa911e41145e1aa7bc597e634
#
_cell.length_a   1.000
_cell.length_b   1.000
_cell.length_c   1.000
_cell.angle_alpha   90.00
_cell.angle_beta   90.00
_cell.angle_gamma   90.00
#
_symmetry.space_group_name_H-M   'P 1'
#
loop_
_entity.id
_entity.type
_entity.pdbx_description
1 polymer ?
#
loop_
_entity_poly.entity_id
_entity_poly.type
_entity_poly.pdbx_seq_one_letter_code
_entity_poly.pdbx_strand_id
1 'polypeptide(L)'
;MKQWILAGVILIFMGIGLFAYYDSFVKPEREAKELIVEAKMSYERGTAESINKAIDIFTRIIARYPKTESAFEAYYYIAQGYEKLNLNRLAYLKYIYLLKNNSRIPVETEHDIKARVARLKIMKRYDEEGVHQLLGLLNYTENKDFRSRVYTELGHTYLKKGELNKSKRMFDLALSENGNNEEAILGKARTYKRMGKDTMAYNLYDHFLKYYSNFSYYTDDITKSYNRQLYDSGINNYRRGRYYPAIEYFRKYLRQFPGTYRSENSLYWIGESYFALKKYDTAVAYFKRARSNGYYHKDQDAMIKTGYSYFMAKNYDLATREFQAYLDAYPNGKYVTKAKQWKSMSTKEMLYKYRKDDTIIQDEDLKEESEDTEKTGNGFYQGNSKTVKADFDINSKKDDYYDDNDQAGYEENMAEL
;
A
#
# COMPACT_ATOMS: atom_id res chain seq x y z
N MET A 1 71.15 -17.17 -39.25
CA MET A 1 70.75 -18.12 -38.23
C MET A 1 70.60 -17.50 -36.82
N LYS A 2 71.57 -16.86 -36.26
CA LYS A 2 71.50 -16.28 -34.89
C LYS A 2 70.36 -15.28 -34.66
N GLN A 3 69.99 -14.46 -35.64
CA GLN A 3 68.94 -13.48 -35.52
C GLN A 3 67.53 -14.16 -35.50
N TRP A 4 67.30 -15.21 -36.22
CA TRP A 4 66.02 -15.98 -36.20
C TRP A 4 65.85 -16.76 -34.91
N ILE A 5 66.94 -17.26 -34.32
CA ILE A 5 66.93 -17.93 -33.01
C ILE A 5 66.59 -16.91 -31.94
N LEU A 6 67.16 -15.69 -31.97
CA LEU A 6 66.86 -14.63 -31.05
C LEU A 6 65.41 -14.16 -31.15
N ALA A 7 64.89 -14.00 -32.39
CA ALA A 7 63.48 -13.66 -32.60
C ALA A 7 62.53 -14.76 -32.07
N GLY A 8 62.88 -16.04 -32.28
CA GLY A 8 62.09 -17.16 -31.72
C GLY A 8 62.08 -17.17 -30.20
N VAL A 9 63.20 -16.89 -29.55
CA VAL A 9 63.29 -16.81 -28.10
C VAL A 9 62.47 -15.63 -27.55
N ILE A 10 62.49 -14.47 -28.21
CA ILE A 10 61.69 -13.29 -27.82
C ILE A 10 60.19 -13.62 -27.95
N LEU A 11 59.75 -14.29 -29.03
CA LEU A 11 58.35 -14.68 -29.19
C LEU A 11 57.89 -15.68 -28.13
N ILE A 12 58.75 -16.62 -27.70
CA ILE A 12 58.45 -17.57 -26.63
C ILE A 12 58.25 -16.82 -25.30
N PHE A 13 59.19 -15.91 -24.98
CA PHE A 13 59.07 -15.09 -23.74
C PHE A 13 57.84 -14.16 -23.76
N MET A 14 57.51 -13.57 -24.92
CA MET A 14 56.26 -12.82 -25.07
C MET A 14 55.03 -13.71 -24.90
N GLY A 15 55.02 -14.92 -25.47
CA GLY A 15 53.94 -15.89 -25.30
C GLY A 15 53.76 -16.31 -23.84
N ILE A 16 54.84 -16.60 -23.14
CA ILE A 16 54.79 -16.91 -21.69
C ILE A 16 54.30 -15.70 -20.90
N GLY A 17 54.78 -14.50 -21.22
CA GLY A 17 54.33 -13.26 -20.56
C GLY A 17 52.86 -12.97 -20.79
N LEU A 18 52.35 -13.15 -22.02
CA LEU A 18 50.95 -13.00 -22.35
C LEU A 18 50.05 -14.05 -21.65
N PHE A 19 50.52 -15.30 -21.60
CA PHE A 19 49.81 -16.37 -20.89
C PHE A 19 49.77 -16.09 -19.37
N ALA A 20 50.88 -15.70 -18.78
CA ALA A 20 50.96 -15.35 -17.37
C ALA A 20 50.04 -14.13 -17.04
N TYR A 21 50.04 -13.13 -17.93
CA TYR A 21 49.14 -12.00 -17.80
C TYR A 21 47.66 -12.41 -17.87
N TYR A 22 47.35 -13.23 -18.87
CA TYR A 22 45.96 -13.74 -19.04
C TYR A 22 45.49 -14.52 -17.81
N ASP A 23 46.29 -15.48 -17.36
CA ASP A 23 45.93 -16.38 -16.24
C ASP A 23 45.89 -15.63 -14.89
N SER A 24 46.74 -14.60 -14.71
CA SER A 24 46.81 -13.85 -13.46
C SER A 24 45.85 -12.68 -13.35
N PHE A 25 45.43 -12.08 -14.46
CA PHE A 25 44.61 -10.85 -14.45
C PHE A 25 43.32 -10.95 -15.25
N VAL A 26 43.35 -11.51 -16.46
CA VAL A 26 42.19 -11.50 -17.35
C VAL A 26 41.17 -12.58 -16.97
N LYS A 27 41.65 -13.80 -16.76
CA LYS A 27 40.79 -14.95 -16.41
C LYS A 27 40.08 -14.77 -15.06
N PRO A 28 40.76 -14.36 -13.98
CA PRO A 28 40.11 -14.12 -12.69
C PRO A 28 39.04 -13.01 -12.75
N GLU A 29 39.32 -11.93 -13.49
CA GLU A 29 38.36 -10.85 -13.65
C GLU A 29 37.11 -11.33 -14.44
N ARG A 30 37.27 -12.13 -15.49
CA ARG A 30 36.14 -12.70 -16.26
C ARG A 30 35.30 -13.61 -15.39
N GLU A 31 35.91 -14.53 -14.64
CA GLU A 31 35.19 -15.46 -13.75
C GLU A 31 34.45 -14.68 -12.61
N ALA A 32 35.08 -13.65 -12.08
CA ALA A 32 34.46 -12.80 -11.08
C ALA A 32 33.29 -12.00 -11.64
N LYS A 33 33.34 -11.50 -12.88
CA LYS A 33 32.25 -10.79 -13.55
C LYS A 33 31.02 -11.68 -13.77
N GLU A 34 31.20 -12.95 -14.12
CA GLU A 34 30.09 -13.90 -14.24
C GLU A 34 29.35 -14.06 -12.91
N LEU A 35 30.09 -14.24 -11.82
CA LEU A 35 29.51 -14.37 -10.48
C LEU A 35 28.85 -13.06 -9.98
N ILE A 36 29.38 -11.90 -10.36
CA ILE A 36 28.81 -10.60 -9.96
C ILE A 36 27.43 -10.38 -10.58
N VAL A 37 27.20 -10.83 -11.81
CA VAL A 37 25.87 -10.75 -12.47
C VAL A 37 24.86 -11.58 -11.68
N GLU A 38 25.19 -12.82 -11.32
CA GLU A 38 24.31 -13.68 -10.51
C GLU A 38 24.00 -13.02 -9.15
N ALA A 39 25.03 -12.50 -8.49
CA ALA A 39 24.88 -11.83 -7.20
C ALA A 39 23.98 -10.59 -7.27
N LYS A 40 24.15 -9.75 -8.32
CA LYS A 40 23.30 -8.57 -8.55
C LYS A 40 21.85 -8.96 -8.80
N MET A 41 21.57 -9.97 -9.61
CA MET A 41 20.21 -10.46 -9.85
C MET A 41 19.54 -10.93 -8.54
N SER A 42 20.30 -11.60 -7.66
CA SER A 42 19.79 -11.97 -6.33
C SER A 42 19.55 -10.76 -5.44
N TYR A 43 20.44 -9.78 -5.47
CA TYR A 43 20.35 -8.53 -4.72
C TYR A 43 19.14 -7.68 -5.13
N GLU A 44 18.82 -7.63 -6.42
CA GLU A 44 17.70 -6.85 -7.01
C GLU A 44 16.33 -7.41 -6.65
N ARG A 45 16.22 -8.70 -6.34
CA ARG A 45 14.96 -9.30 -5.82
C ARG A 45 14.51 -8.68 -4.50
N GLY A 46 15.43 -8.17 -3.69
CA GLY A 46 15.17 -7.30 -2.55
C GLY A 46 14.59 -7.96 -1.29
N THR A 47 14.29 -9.25 -1.29
CA THR A 47 13.89 -9.95 -0.07
C THR A 47 15.09 -10.16 0.85
N ALA A 48 14.87 -10.27 2.17
CA ALA A 48 15.96 -10.51 3.13
C ALA A 48 16.74 -11.78 2.77
N GLU A 49 16.09 -12.83 2.33
CA GLU A 49 16.70 -14.08 1.90
C GLU A 49 17.56 -13.89 0.64
N SER A 50 17.03 -13.22 -0.38
CA SER A 50 17.76 -12.97 -1.63
C SER A 50 18.94 -12.03 -1.45
N ILE A 51 18.84 -11.05 -0.54
CA ILE A 51 19.95 -10.17 -0.18
C ILE A 51 21.06 -10.96 0.56
N ASN A 52 20.71 -11.83 1.51
CA ASN A 52 21.68 -12.71 2.17
C ASN A 52 22.36 -13.63 1.17
N LYS A 53 21.62 -14.25 0.24
CA LYS A 53 22.18 -15.05 -0.85
C LYS A 53 23.17 -14.24 -1.69
N ALA A 54 22.84 -13.01 -2.04
CA ALA A 54 23.71 -12.12 -2.78
C ALA A 54 25.00 -11.80 -1.99
N ILE A 55 24.89 -11.51 -0.68
CA ILE A 55 26.02 -11.27 0.21
C ILE A 55 26.96 -12.49 0.25
N ASP A 56 26.44 -13.70 0.27
CA ASP A 56 27.24 -14.94 0.24
C ASP A 56 28.00 -15.08 -1.09
N ILE A 57 27.35 -14.79 -2.23
CA ILE A 57 28.03 -14.83 -3.54
C ILE A 57 29.11 -13.74 -3.61
N PHE A 58 28.80 -12.50 -3.20
CA PHE A 58 29.78 -11.42 -3.16
C PHE A 58 30.98 -11.75 -2.24
N THR A 59 30.72 -12.40 -1.10
CA THR A 59 31.78 -12.84 -0.20
C THR A 59 32.72 -13.87 -0.84
N ARG A 60 32.14 -14.82 -1.62
CA ARG A 60 32.93 -15.79 -2.41
C ARG A 60 33.77 -15.11 -3.49
N ILE A 61 33.26 -14.08 -4.16
CA ILE A 61 34.03 -13.29 -5.14
C ILE A 61 35.26 -12.67 -4.46
N ILE A 62 35.06 -12.01 -3.32
CA ILE A 62 36.12 -11.37 -2.57
C ILE A 62 37.21 -12.38 -2.12
N ALA A 63 36.77 -13.55 -1.64
CA ALA A 63 37.67 -14.59 -1.17
C ALA A 63 38.50 -15.21 -2.31
N ARG A 64 37.87 -15.45 -3.48
CA ARG A 64 38.48 -16.15 -4.61
C ARG A 64 39.28 -15.23 -5.54
N TYR A 65 38.80 -13.98 -5.70
CA TYR A 65 39.31 -13.02 -6.68
C TYR A 65 39.65 -11.65 -6.06
N PRO A 66 40.44 -11.58 -4.96
CA PRO A 66 40.57 -10.36 -4.13
C PRO A 66 41.21 -9.16 -4.83
N LYS A 67 41.90 -9.38 -5.96
CA LYS A 67 42.62 -8.32 -6.71
C LYS A 67 41.85 -7.79 -7.92
N THR A 68 40.64 -8.27 -8.15
CA THR A 68 39.80 -7.88 -9.28
C THR A 68 38.98 -6.62 -8.99
N GLU A 69 38.56 -5.92 -10.05
CA GLU A 69 37.57 -4.82 -9.92
C GLU A 69 36.20 -5.33 -9.39
N SER A 70 35.84 -6.54 -9.81
CA SER A 70 34.67 -7.23 -9.33
C SER A 70 34.68 -7.47 -7.81
N ALA A 71 35.82 -7.72 -7.20
CA ALA A 71 35.95 -7.84 -5.75
C ALA A 71 35.65 -6.51 -5.03
N PHE A 72 36.12 -5.38 -5.60
CA PHE A 72 35.78 -4.07 -5.07
C PHE A 72 34.29 -3.80 -5.15
N GLU A 73 33.69 -4.07 -6.30
CA GLU A 73 32.23 -3.93 -6.49
C GLU A 73 31.45 -4.83 -5.53
N ALA A 74 31.92 -6.06 -5.28
CA ALA A 74 31.32 -6.98 -4.32
C ALA A 74 31.35 -6.42 -2.88
N TYR A 75 32.48 -5.82 -2.44
CA TYR A 75 32.54 -5.15 -1.13
C TYR A 75 31.49 -4.04 -1.00
N TYR A 76 31.30 -3.26 -2.07
CA TYR A 76 30.32 -2.18 -2.09
C TYR A 76 28.90 -2.69 -1.98
N TYR A 77 28.53 -3.73 -2.75
CA TYR A 77 27.21 -4.36 -2.67
C TYR A 77 26.95 -5.06 -1.33
N ILE A 78 27.96 -5.67 -0.70
CA ILE A 78 27.84 -6.21 0.66
C ILE A 78 27.48 -5.09 1.65
N ALA A 79 28.15 -3.94 1.57
CA ALA A 79 27.84 -2.82 2.44
C ALA A 79 26.40 -2.32 2.24
N GLN A 80 25.96 -2.18 0.99
CA GLN A 80 24.58 -1.83 0.66
C GLN A 80 23.57 -2.91 1.11
N GLY A 81 23.91 -4.18 0.98
CA GLY A 81 23.10 -5.31 1.44
C GLY A 81 22.86 -5.24 2.95
N TYR A 82 23.92 -4.96 3.72
CA TYR A 82 23.77 -4.75 5.16
C TYR A 82 22.90 -3.53 5.50
N GLU A 83 22.95 -2.46 4.70
CA GLU A 83 22.02 -1.32 4.88
C GLU A 83 20.56 -1.74 4.66
N LYS A 84 20.27 -2.47 3.56
CA LYS A 84 18.93 -2.97 3.26
C LYS A 84 18.38 -3.89 4.36
N LEU A 85 19.26 -4.69 4.98
CA LEU A 85 18.94 -5.56 6.11
C LEU A 85 18.91 -4.81 7.47
N ASN A 86 19.04 -3.47 7.47
CA ASN A 86 19.14 -2.64 8.68
C ASN A 86 20.32 -3.01 9.61
N LEU A 87 21.31 -3.72 9.12
CA LEU A 87 22.54 -4.06 9.83
C LEU A 87 23.56 -2.90 9.74
N ASN A 88 23.14 -1.71 10.16
CA ASN A 88 23.81 -0.43 9.95
C ASN A 88 25.26 -0.40 10.46
N ARG A 89 25.57 -1.12 11.55
CA ARG A 89 26.93 -1.21 12.07
C ARG A 89 27.86 -1.97 11.12
N LEU A 90 27.38 -3.06 10.53
CA LEU A 90 28.16 -3.85 9.56
C LEU A 90 28.35 -3.08 8.26
N ALA A 91 27.28 -2.42 7.77
CA ALA A 91 27.36 -1.54 6.61
C ALA A 91 28.40 -0.45 6.80
N TYR A 92 28.37 0.28 7.92
CA TYR A 92 29.33 1.33 8.26
C TYR A 92 30.78 0.81 8.25
N LEU A 93 31.04 -0.34 8.89
CA LEU A 93 32.37 -0.93 8.93
C LEU A 93 32.90 -1.32 7.53
N LYS A 94 32.00 -1.84 6.66
CA LYS A 94 32.37 -2.20 5.29
C LYS A 94 32.65 -0.96 4.43
N TYR A 95 31.85 0.11 4.56
CA TYR A 95 32.16 1.37 3.86
C TYR A 95 33.47 2.04 4.33
N ILE A 96 33.71 2.08 5.63
CA ILE A 96 34.98 2.59 6.16
C ILE A 96 36.18 1.75 5.68
N TYR A 97 36.02 0.42 5.63
CA TYR A 97 37.03 -0.47 5.07
C TYR A 97 37.37 -0.12 3.61
N LEU A 98 36.30 0.08 2.78
CA LEU A 98 36.47 0.49 1.38
C LEU A 98 37.24 1.80 1.25
N LEU A 99 36.88 2.84 2.00
CA LEU A 99 37.54 4.14 1.96
C LEU A 99 39.00 4.10 2.39
N LYS A 100 39.35 3.18 3.29
CA LYS A 100 40.73 3.08 3.83
C LYS A 100 41.65 2.21 2.99
N ASN A 101 41.13 1.18 2.34
CA ASN A 101 41.92 0.11 1.77
C ASN A 101 41.90 0.06 0.23
N ASN A 102 41.21 0.98 -0.41
CA ASN A 102 41.13 0.99 -1.86
C ASN A 102 41.48 2.37 -2.44
N SER A 103 42.65 2.48 -3.02
CA SER A 103 43.17 3.69 -3.69
C SER A 103 42.61 3.88 -5.12
N ARG A 104 41.82 2.95 -5.63
CA ARG A 104 41.28 2.94 -7.00
C ARG A 104 39.79 3.14 -7.08
N ILE A 105 39.18 3.70 -6.03
CA ILE A 105 37.74 3.98 -6.03
C ILE A 105 37.48 5.10 -7.05
N PRO A 106 36.55 4.92 -8.00
CA PRO A 106 36.10 6.02 -8.84
C PRO A 106 35.57 7.16 -7.96
N VAL A 107 35.88 8.42 -8.31
CA VAL A 107 35.54 9.60 -7.49
C VAL A 107 34.06 9.65 -7.14
N GLU A 108 33.17 9.33 -8.12
CA GLU A 108 31.71 9.29 -7.89
C GLU A 108 31.30 8.24 -6.86
N THR A 109 31.90 7.05 -6.92
CA THR A 109 31.66 5.98 -5.95
C THR A 109 32.21 6.34 -4.57
N GLU A 110 33.37 7.00 -4.50
CA GLU A 110 33.94 7.49 -3.24
C GLU A 110 33.01 8.51 -2.57
N HIS A 111 32.44 9.46 -3.35
CA HIS A 111 31.49 10.42 -2.85
C HIS A 111 30.20 9.75 -2.34
N ASP A 112 29.67 8.75 -3.05
CA ASP A 112 28.50 7.99 -2.62
C ASP A 112 28.79 7.24 -1.29
N ILE A 113 29.94 6.58 -1.18
CA ILE A 113 30.36 5.92 0.07
C ILE A 113 30.46 6.92 1.22
N LYS A 114 31.07 8.09 0.98
CA LYS A 114 31.18 9.15 2.00
C LYS A 114 29.80 9.64 2.45
N ALA A 115 28.85 9.80 1.52
CA ALA A 115 27.46 10.17 1.83
C ALA A 115 26.79 9.12 2.71
N ARG A 116 26.93 7.82 2.37
CA ARG A 116 26.37 6.71 3.15
C ARG A 116 27.00 6.62 4.54
N VAL A 117 28.31 6.78 4.66
CA VAL A 117 29.00 6.84 5.96
C VAL A 117 28.48 7.98 6.82
N ALA A 118 28.32 9.18 6.24
CA ALA A 118 27.75 10.33 6.94
C ALA A 118 26.32 10.06 7.41
N ARG A 119 25.47 9.48 6.56
CA ARG A 119 24.12 9.05 6.91
C ARG A 119 24.12 8.06 8.08
N LEU A 120 24.93 7.02 8.04
CA LEU A 120 24.99 6.00 9.09
C LEU A 120 25.50 6.56 10.43
N LYS A 121 26.41 7.55 10.42
CA LYS A 121 26.78 8.31 11.62
C LYS A 121 25.58 9.04 12.21
N ILE A 122 24.83 9.78 11.38
CA ILE A 122 23.65 10.53 11.80
C ILE A 122 22.59 9.59 12.40
N MET A 123 22.39 8.42 11.79
CA MET A 123 21.40 7.43 12.27
C MET A 123 21.72 6.93 13.68
N LYS A 124 22.97 6.86 14.07
CA LYS A 124 23.39 6.30 15.37
C LYS A 124 23.12 7.26 16.54
N ARG A 125 23.37 8.56 16.38
CA ARG A 125 23.29 9.55 17.48
C ARG A 125 22.89 10.96 17.04
N TYR A 126 22.31 11.17 15.87
CA TYR A 126 22.12 12.50 15.29
C TYR A 126 23.43 13.32 15.37
N ASP A 127 24.31 13.05 14.45
CA ASP A 127 25.61 13.72 14.35
C ASP A 127 25.50 14.90 13.39
N GLU A 128 25.55 16.14 13.93
CA GLU A 128 25.56 17.36 13.10
C GLU A 128 26.74 17.39 12.15
N GLU A 129 27.88 16.82 12.55
CA GLU A 129 29.04 16.67 11.67
C GLU A 129 28.70 15.88 10.42
N GLY A 130 27.91 14.81 10.54
CA GLY A 130 27.43 14.03 9.37
C GLY A 130 26.58 14.87 8.42
N VAL A 131 25.71 15.76 8.93
CA VAL A 131 24.95 16.71 8.12
C VAL A 131 25.88 17.68 7.40
N HIS A 132 26.86 18.23 8.09
CA HIS A 132 27.87 19.11 7.48
C HIS A 132 28.72 18.39 6.41
N GLN A 133 29.08 17.14 6.64
CA GLN A 133 29.78 16.30 5.66
C GLN A 133 28.92 16.09 4.41
N LEU A 134 27.63 15.78 4.54
CA LEU A 134 26.70 15.67 3.40
C LEU A 134 26.57 16.98 2.63
N LEU A 135 26.39 18.09 3.32
CA LEU A 135 26.31 19.41 2.70
C LEU A 135 27.61 19.78 2.00
N GLY A 136 28.76 19.45 2.60
CA GLY A 136 30.07 19.66 2.01
C GLY A 136 30.27 18.94 0.68
N LEU A 137 29.69 17.74 0.51
CA LEU A 137 29.77 16.99 -0.75
C LEU A 137 29.11 17.70 -1.93
N LEU A 138 28.10 18.55 -1.69
CA LEU A 138 27.44 19.32 -2.74
C LEU A 138 28.35 20.35 -3.42
N ASN A 139 29.43 20.77 -2.75
CA ASN A 139 30.36 21.74 -3.28
C ASN A 139 31.42 21.11 -4.24
N TYR A 140 31.51 19.79 -4.27
CA TYR A 140 32.54 19.08 -5.02
C TYR A 140 32.06 18.45 -6.32
N THR A 141 30.76 18.60 -6.66
CA THR A 141 30.21 17.95 -7.84
C THR A 141 29.07 18.73 -8.49
N GLU A 142 29.11 18.76 -9.82
CA GLU A 142 28.02 19.25 -10.68
C GLU A 142 27.09 18.09 -11.12
N ASN A 143 27.41 16.85 -10.75
CA ASN A 143 26.60 15.68 -11.10
C ASN A 143 25.23 15.75 -10.41
N LYS A 144 24.18 16.00 -11.20
CA LYS A 144 22.81 16.17 -10.70
C LYS A 144 22.27 14.94 -10.00
N ASP A 145 22.59 13.74 -10.48
CA ASP A 145 22.14 12.50 -9.85
C ASP A 145 22.77 12.32 -8.48
N PHE A 146 24.05 12.62 -8.34
CA PHE A 146 24.72 12.58 -7.06
C PHE A 146 24.17 13.63 -6.09
N ARG A 147 23.97 14.87 -6.57
CA ARG A 147 23.38 15.96 -5.76
C ARG A 147 21.97 15.57 -5.28
N SER A 148 21.16 15.00 -6.19
CA SER A 148 19.82 14.48 -5.85
C SER A 148 19.89 13.43 -4.74
N ARG A 149 20.83 12.48 -4.79
CA ARG A 149 21.03 11.48 -3.73
C ARG A 149 21.43 12.12 -2.39
N VAL A 150 22.36 13.09 -2.40
CA VAL A 150 22.77 13.79 -1.18
C VAL A 150 21.58 14.55 -0.54
N TYR A 151 20.79 15.26 -1.34
CA TYR A 151 19.58 15.92 -0.84
C TYR A 151 18.54 14.91 -0.31
N THR A 152 18.43 13.74 -0.93
CA THR A 152 17.55 12.66 -0.45
C THR A 152 17.96 12.17 0.92
N GLU A 153 19.27 11.94 1.15
CA GLU A 153 19.81 11.55 2.45
C GLU A 153 19.56 12.60 3.55
N LEU A 154 19.74 13.87 3.20
CA LEU A 154 19.41 14.98 4.10
C LEU A 154 17.92 15.02 4.41
N GLY A 155 17.08 14.77 3.40
CA GLY A 155 15.63 14.67 3.54
C GLY A 155 15.22 13.60 4.54
N HIS A 156 15.77 12.38 4.43
CA HIS A 156 15.54 11.29 5.38
C HIS A 156 16.06 11.60 6.78
N THR A 157 17.21 12.26 6.87
CA THR A 157 17.78 12.68 8.14
C THR A 157 16.85 13.63 8.90
N TYR A 158 16.36 14.68 8.22
CA TYR A 158 15.42 15.62 8.81
C TYR A 158 14.05 14.98 9.09
N LEU A 159 13.60 14.04 8.24
CA LEU A 159 12.38 13.27 8.49
C LEU A 159 12.47 12.48 9.79
N LYS A 160 13.58 11.78 10.00
CA LYS A 160 13.83 11.01 11.22
C LYS A 160 13.87 11.91 12.47
N LYS A 161 14.49 13.08 12.36
CA LYS A 161 14.55 14.08 13.43
C LYS A 161 13.19 14.72 13.73
N GLY A 162 12.22 14.62 12.83
CA GLY A 162 10.92 15.27 12.96
C GLY A 162 10.88 16.71 12.43
N GLU A 163 11.96 17.19 11.83
CA GLU A 163 12.05 18.51 11.20
C GLU A 163 11.39 18.50 9.80
N LEU A 164 10.05 18.31 9.78
CA LEU A 164 9.29 17.97 8.59
C LEU A 164 9.40 19.02 7.47
N ASN A 165 9.48 20.31 7.82
CA ASN A 165 9.65 21.37 6.81
C ASN A 165 11.02 21.32 6.13
N LYS A 166 12.08 21.06 6.89
CA LYS A 166 13.43 20.87 6.32
C LYS A 166 13.49 19.59 5.49
N SER A 167 12.89 18.50 5.98
CA SER A 167 12.78 17.25 5.23
C SER A 167 12.13 17.46 3.87
N LYS A 168 10.95 18.09 3.85
CA LYS A 168 10.25 18.43 2.60
C LYS A 168 11.13 19.22 1.65
N ARG A 169 11.81 20.29 2.17
CA ARG A 169 12.69 21.13 1.35
C ARG A 169 13.84 20.33 0.73
N MET A 170 14.44 19.41 1.46
CA MET A 170 15.53 18.58 0.94
C MET A 170 15.02 17.64 -0.17
N PHE A 171 13.87 17.01 0.01
CA PHE A 171 13.27 16.21 -1.06
C PHE A 171 12.85 17.04 -2.27
N ASP A 172 12.37 18.28 -2.08
CA ASP A 172 12.10 19.19 -3.19
C ASP A 172 13.38 19.51 -4.00
N LEU A 173 14.49 19.78 -3.32
CA LEU A 173 15.79 19.99 -3.95
C LEU A 173 16.29 18.71 -4.64
N ALA A 174 16.13 17.54 -4.02
CA ALA A 174 16.49 16.28 -4.66
C ALA A 174 15.74 16.09 -6.00
N LEU A 175 14.43 16.35 -6.01
CA LEU A 175 13.59 16.22 -7.20
C LEU A 175 13.84 17.33 -8.24
N SER A 176 14.35 18.48 -7.84
CA SER A 176 14.79 19.52 -8.79
C SER A 176 16.08 19.16 -9.51
N GLU A 177 16.97 18.40 -8.86
CA GLU A 177 18.20 17.88 -9.48
C GLU A 177 17.91 16.66 -10.37
N ASN A 178 17.10 15.72 -9.87
CA ASN A 178 16.62 14.54 -10.61
C ASN A 178 15.15 14.26 -10.28
N GLY A 179 14.26 14.63 -11.22
CA GLY A 179 12.81 14.42 -11.07
C GLY A 179 12.39 12.94 -10.98
N ASN A 180 13.25 12.01 -11.42
CA ASN A 180 12.99 10.56 -11.41
C ASN A 180 13.60 9.86 -10.18
N ASN A 181 14.07 10.60 -9.18
CA ASN A 181 14.59 10.01 -7.96
C ASN A 181 13.44 9.41 -7.12
N GLU A 182 13.23 8.11 -7.27
CA GLU A 182 12.16 7.34 -6.62
C GLU A 182 12.20 7.47 -5.10
N GLU A 183 13.39 7.37 -4.51
CA GLU A 183 13.58 7.47 -3.07
C GLU A 183 13.20 8.86 -2.54
N ALA A 184 13.48 9.91 -3.30
CA ALA A 184 13.07 11.27 -2.97
C ALA A 184 11.55 11.47 -3.08
N ILE A 185 10.90 10.90 -4.11
CA ILE A 185 9.43 10.93 -4.26
C ILE A 185 8.78 10.28 -3.02
N LEU A 186 9.27 9.11 -2.62
CA LEU A 186 8.73 8.36 -1.48
C LEU A 186 9.03 9.02 -0.14
N GLY A 187 10.23 9.55 0.01
CA GLY A 187 10.62 10.31 1.19
C GLY A 187 9.73 11.54 1.39
N LYS A 188 9.44 12.26 0.31
CA LYS A 188 8.51 13.39 0.29
C LYS A 188 7.08 12.96 0.66
N ALA A 189 6.60 11.84 0.11
CA ALA A 189 5.29 11.30 0.44
C ALA A 189 5.18 10.94 1.94
N ARG A 190 6.19 10.25 2.49
CA ARG A 190 6.27 9.94 3.93
C ARG A 190 6.31 11.21 4.79
N THR A 191 7.00 12.24 4.32
CA THR A 191 7.04 13.56 5.01
C THR A 191 5.66 14.19 5.04
N TYR A 192 4.92 14.21 3.92
CA TYR A 192 3.55 14.72 3.90
C TYR A 192 2.61 13.92 4.81
N LYS A 193 2.76 12.59 4.88
CA LYS A 193 2.00 11.76 5.84
C LYS A 193 2.23 12.22 7.28
N ARG A 194 3.49 12.42 7.67
CA ARG A 194 3.81 12.89 9.03
C ARG A 194 3.36 14.33 9.30
N MET A 195 3.18 15.15 8.25
CA MET A 195 2.58 16.50 8.33
C MET A 195 1.05 16.46 8.42
N GLY A 196 0.40 15.29 8.31
CA GLY A 196 -1.05 15.16 8.21
C GLY A 196 -1.63 15.62 6.86
N LYS A 197 -0.79 15.81 5.85
CA LYS A 197 -1.18 16.22 4.49
C LYS A 197 -1.42 15.00 3.60
N ASP A 198 -2.40 14.19 3.98
CA ASP A 198 -2.66 12.87 3.39
C ASP A 198 -2.91 12.93 1.89
N THR A 199 -3.70 13.89 1.41
CA THR A 199 -3.98 14.04 -0.02
C THR A 199 -2.70 14.23 -0.84
N MET A 200 -1.76 15.05 -0.35
CA MET A 200 -0.49 15.29 -1.04
C MET A 200 0.39 14.02 -1.05
N ALA A 201 0.40 13.27 0.06
CA ALA A 201 1.12 12.01 0.13
C ALA A 201 0.55 10.98 -0.86
N TYR A 202 -0.77 10.84 -0.90
CA TYR A 202 -1.42 9.88 -1.80
C TYR A 202 -1.26 10.23 -3.27
N ASN A 203 -1.21 11.51 -3.63
CA ASN A 203 -0.92 11.91 -5.01
C ASN A 203 0.50 11.50 -5.44
N LEU A 204 1.48 11.54 -4.54
CA LEU A 204 2.83 11.06 -4.81
C LEU A 204 2.89 9.53 -4.91
N TYR A 205 2.16 8.79 -4.07
CA TYR A 205 2.06 7.33 -4.21
C TYR A 205 1.35 6.92 -5.51
N ASP A 206 0.26 7.61 -5.90
CA ASP A 206 -0.41 7.36 -7.17
C ASP A 206 0.52 7.60 -8.36
N HIS A 207 1.25 8.73 -8.33
CA HIS A 207 2.25 9.04 -9.35
C HIS A 207 3.33 7.95 -9.41
N PHE A 208 3.85 7.54 -8.24
CA PHE A 208 4.86 6.49 -8.17
C PHE A 208 4.35 5.16 -8.77
N LEU A 209 3.21 4.66 -8.32
CA LEU A 209 2.64 3.41 -8.82
C LEU A 209 2.30 3.47 -10.31
N LYS A 210 1.94 4.64 -10.83
CA LYS A 210 1.64 4.80 -12.25
C LYS A 210 2.88 4.72 -13.16
N TYR A 211 3.99 5.30 -12.72
CA TYR A 211 5.16 5.50 -13.59
C TYR A 211 6.33 4.56 -13.28
N TYR A 212 6.41 3.99 -12.08
CA TYR A 212 7.55 3.19 -11.61
C TYR A 212 7.20 1.76 -11.20
N SER A 213 5.90 1.39 -11.12
CA SER A 213 5.47 0.10 -10.54
C SER A 213 6.06 -1.14 -11.21
N ASN A 214 6.38 -1.09 -12.49
CA ASN A 214 6.87 -2.26 -13.22
C ASN A 214 8.36 -2.53 -13.04
N PHE A 215 9.12 -1.58 -12.48
CA PHE A 215 10.59 -1.61 -12.48
C PHE A 215 11.21 -1.25 -11.13
N SER A 216 10.43 -0.82 -10.16
CA SER A 216 10.95 -0.32 -8.89
C SER A 216 10.97 -1.38 -7.79
N TYR A 217 12.10 -1.46 -7.10
CA TYR A 217 12.26 -2.22 -5.87
C TYR A 217 11.26 -1.83 -4.76
N TYR A 218 10.83 -0.57 -4.76
CA TYR A 218 9.93 -0.03 -3.73
C TYR A 218 8.45 -0.34 -3.95
N THR A 219 8.08 -0.93 -5.08
CA THR A 219 6.67 -1.13 -5.48
C THR A 219 5.89 -1.94 -4.46
N ASP A 220 6.44 -3.06 -4.00
CA ASP A 220 5.75 -3.95 -3.06
C ASP A 220 5.52 -3.30 -1.70
N ASP A 221 6.54 -2.64 -1.15
CA ASP A 221 6.44 -1.94 0.13
C ASP A 221 5.44 -0.79 0.07
N ILE A 222 5.45 -0.05 -1.05
CA ILE A 222 4.52 1.05 -1.28
C ILE A 222 3.11 0.53 -1.43
N THR A 223 2.92 -0.49 -2.26
CA THR A 223 1.62 -1.10 -2.50
C THR A 223 1.01 -1.59 -1.18
N LYS A 224 1.77 -2.31 -0.36
CA LYS A 224 1.31 -2.78 0.96
C LYS A 224 1.00 -1.62 1.90
N SER A 225 1.92 -0.66 2.02
CA SER A 225 1.76 0.50 2.91
C SER A 225 0.61 1.42 2.47
N TYR A 226 0.51 1.70 1.18
CA TYR A 226 -0.49 2.57 0.61
C TYR A 226 -1.89 1.95 0.65
N ASN A 227 -1.99 0.65 0.33
CA ASN A 227 -3.21 -0.15 0.46
C ASN A 227 -3.79 -0.02 1.87
N ARG A 228 -2.99 -0.34 2.89
CA ARG A 228 -3.40 -0.21 4.30
C ARG A 228 -3.81 1.22 4.64
N GLN A 229 -3.00 2.21 4.31
CA GLN A 229 -3.25 3.61 4.66
C GLN A 229 -4.52 4.17 4.02
N LEU A 230 -4.83 3.83 2.76
CA LEU A 230 -6.07 4.26 2.10
C LEU A 230 -7.29 3.68 2.80
N TYR A 231 -7.27 2.38 3.05
CA TYR A 231 -8.36 1.68 3.72
C TYR A 231 -8.58 2.23 5.14
N ASP A 232 -7.53 2.34 5.94
CA ASP A 232 -7.61 2.86 7.32
C ASP A 232 -8.08 4.31 7.36
N SER A 233 -7.69 5.14 6.38
CA SER A 233 -8.19 6.52 6.27
C SER A 233 -9.69 6.55 5.99
N GLY A 234 -10.21 5.62 5.16
CA GLY A 234 -11.63 5.44 4.93
C GLY A 234 -12.37 5.10 6.24
N ILE A 235 -11.90 4.07 6.95
CA ILE A 235 -12.46 3.63 8.25
C ILE A 235 -12.45 4.76 9.28
N ASN A 236 -11.31 5.46 9.42
CA ASN A 236 -11.18 6.55 10.40
C ASN A 236 -12.13 7.72 10.11
N ASN A 237 -12.34 8.07 8.83
CA ASN A 237 -13.30 9.10 8.47
C ASN A 237 -14.74 8.64 8.72
N TYR A 238 -15.08 7.39 8.40
CA TYR A 238 -16.38 6.81 8.71
C TYR A 238 -16.68 6.87 10.23
N ARG A 239 -15.76 6.40 11.06
CA ARG A 239 -15.91 6.42 12.53
C ARG A 239 -16.09 7.82 13.13
N ARG A 240 -15.54 8.84 12.45
CA ARG A 240 -15.71 10.26 12.83
C ARG A 240 -16.97 10.89 12.26
N GLY A 241 -17.86 10.12 11.61
CA GLY A 241 -19.06 10.64 10.96
C GLY A 241 -18.80 11.43 9.68
N ARG A 242 -17.58 11.40 9.15
CA ARG A 242 -17.19 12.11 7.93
C ARG A 242 -17.42 11.22 6.72
N TYR A 243 -18.70 10.95 6.41
CA TYR A 243 -19.08 9.92 5.44
C TYR A 243 -18.65 10.23 4.01
N TYR A 244 -18.73 11.46 3.52
CA TYR A 244 -18.24 11.81 2.19
C TYR A 244 -16.72 11.63 2.03
N PRO A 245 -15.86 12.12 2.93
CA PRO A 245 -14.44 11.78 2.91
C PRO A 245 -14.17 10.27 2.97
N ALA A 246 -14.91 9.50 3.78
CA ALA A 246 -14.76 8.05 3.84
C ALA A 246 -15.05 7.42 2.47
N ILE A 247 -16.14 7.79 1.81
CA ILE A 247 -16.52 7.32 0.48
C ILE A 247 -15.38 7.60 -0.53
N GLU A 248 -14.78 8.79 -0.50
CA GLU A 248 -13.70 9.14 -1.41
C GLU A 248 -12.45 8.29 -1.19
N TYR A 249 -12.06 8.01 0.06
CA TYR A 249 -10.95 7.11 0.36
C TYR A 249 -11.22 5.68 -0.12
N PHE A 250 -12.40 5.12 0.15
CA PHE A 250 -12.78 3.79 -0.32
C PHE A 250 -12.89 3.70 -1.84
N ARG A 251 -13.42 4.73 -2.51
CA ARG A 251 -13.43 4.80 -3.99
C ARG A 251 -12.01 4.85 -4.55
N LYS A 252 -11.13 5.61 -3.93
CA LYS A 252 -9.71 5.66 -4.31
C LYS A 252 -9.07 4.29 -4.12
N TYR A 253 -9.38 3.62 -3.01
CA TYR A 253 -8.94 2.24 -2.77
C TYR A 253 -9.37 1.30 -3.92
N LEU A 254 -10.65 1.32 -4.27
CA LEU A 254 -11.21 0.48 -5.34
C LEU A 254 -10.57 0.72 -6.72
N ARG A 255 -10.15 1.95 -7.01
CA ARG A 255 -9.45 2.27 -8.26
C ARG A 255 -8.01 1.73 -8.29
N GLN A 256 -7.32 1.80 -7.16
CA GLN A 256 -5.90 1.44 -7.07
C GLN A 256 -5.69 -0.06 -6.82
N PHE A 257 -6.58 -0.70 -6.09
CA PHE A 257 -6.46 -2.08 -5.63
C PHE A 257 -7.75 -2.87 -5.91
N PRO A 258 -8.17 -3.02 -7.17
CA PRO A 258 -9.36 -3.79 -7.52
C PRO A 258 -9.12 -5.28 -7.23
N GLY A 259 -10.21 -6.01 -6.91
CA GLY A 259 -10.16 -7.47 -6.80
C GLY A 259 -9.46 -8.01 -5.56
N THR A 260 -9.34 -7.24 -4.48
CA THR A 260 -8.83 -7.70 -3.19
C THR A 260 -9.99 -7.91 -2.20
N TYR A 261 -9.77 -8.67 -1.12
CA TYR A 261 -10.77 -8.80 -0.07
C TYR A 261 -11.14 -7.44 0.57
N ARG A 262 -10.18 -6.50 0.64
CA ARG A 262 -10.46 -5.12 1.09
C ARG A 262 -11.28 -4.33 0.07
N SER A 263 -11.34 -4.75 -1.18
CA SER A 263 -12.24 -4.14 -2.17
C SER A 263 -13.70 -4.40 -1.82
N GLU A 264 -14.04 -5.63 -1.45
CA GLU A 264 -15.35 -6.00 -0.94
C GLU A 264 -15.71 -5.18 0.30
N ASN A 265 -14.80 -5.17 1.29
CA ASN A 265 -14.97 -4.38 2.50
C ASN A 265 -15.13 -2.89 2.17
N SER A 266 -14.40 -2.36 1.18
CA SER A 266 -14.54 -0.95 0.76
C SER A 266 -15.91 -0.68 0.15
N LEU A 267 -16.44 -1.58 -0.68
CA LEU A 267 -17.82 -1.48 -1.21
C LEU A 267 -18.85 -1.48 -0.08
N TYR A 268 -18.69 -2.39 0.87
CA TYR A 268 -19.53 -2.46 2.06
C TYR A 268 -19.50 -1.14 2.86
N TRP A 269 -18.32 -0.58 3.16
CA TRP A 269 -18.20 0.66 3.91
C TRP A 269 -18.72 1.89 3.15
N ILE A 270 -18.66 1.90 1.82
CA ILE A 270 -19.32 2.91 1.00
C ILE A 270 -20.86 2.79 1.19
N GLY A 271 -21.38 1.56 1.16
CA GLY A 271 -22.79 1.28 1.46
C GLY A 271 -23.20 1.80 2.84
N GLU A 272 -22.43 1.48 3.88
CA GLU A 272 -22.63 1.98 5.25
C GLU A 272 -22.61 3.51 5.31
N SER A 273 -21.68 4.14 4.59
CA SER A 273 -21.60 5.60 4.55
C SER A 273 -22.83 6.23 3.91
N TYR A 274 -23.33 5.68 2.81
CA TYR A 274 -24.56 6.15 2.18
C TYR A 274 -25.80 5.85 3.03
N PHE A 275 -25.82 4.72 3.73
CA PHE A 275 -26.88 4.39 4.68
C PHE A 275 -26.94 5.44 5.81
N ALA A 276 -25.80 5.78 6.40
CA ALA A 276 -25.70 6.83 7.42
C ALA A 276 -26.13 8.23 6.90
N LEU A 277 -25.87 8.51 5.62
CA LEU A 277 -26.37 9.70 4.91
C LEU A 277 -27.84 9.62 4.51
N LYS A 278 -28.56 8.56 4.90
CA LYS A 278 -29.98 8.29 4.53
C LYS A 278 -30.22 8.16 3.02
N LYS A 279 -29.16 7.89 2.23
CA LYS A 279 -29.24 7.63 0.79
C LYS A 279 -29.39 6.12 0.55
N TYR A 280 -30.56 5.60 0.93
CA TYR A 280 -30.79 4.15 1.07
C TYR A 280 -30.70 3.40 -0.26
N ASP A 281 -31.22 3.94 -1.37
CA ASP A 281 -31.15 3.28 -2.69
C ASP A 281 -29.69 3.17 -3.17
N THR A 282 -28.89 4.19 -2.91
CA THR A 282 -27.45 4.16 -3.21
C THR A 282 -26.73 3.14 -2.33
N ALA A 283 -27.08 3.07 -1.04
CA ALA A 283 -26.54 2.08 -0.12
C ALA A 283 -26.82 0.65 -0.60
N VAL A 284 -28.06 0.35 -1.01
CA VAL A 284 -28.45 -0.94 -1.61
C VAL A 284 -27.56 -1.30 -2.78
N ALA A 285 -27.32 -0.36 -3.70
CA ALA A 285 -26.47 -0.61 -4.86
C ALA A 285 -25.05 -1.03 -4.47
N TYR A 286 -24.47 -0.38 -3.45
CA TYR A 286 -23.11 -0.73 -2.98
C TYR A 286 -23.08 -2.02 -2.16
N PHE A 287 -24.07 -2.30 -1.32
CA PHE A 287 -24.13 -3.58 -0.60
C PHE A 287 -24.30 -4.77 -1.56
N LYS A 288 -25.11 -4.64 -2.61
CA LYS A 288 -25.24 -5.67 -3.65
C LYS A 288 -23.93 -5.88 -4.40
N ARG A 289 -23.17 -4.83 -4.69
CA ARG A 289 -21.85 -4.93 -5.31
C ARG A 289 -20.84 -5.59 -4.39
N ALA A 290 -20.91 -5.36 -3.08
CA ALA A 290 -20.03 -6.02 -2.11
C ALA A 290 -20.21 -7.55 -2.14
N ARG A 291 -21.43 -8.04 -2.30
CA ARG A 291 -21.76 -9.49 -2.40
C ARG A 291 -21.32 -10.15 -3.70
N SER A 292 -21.10 -9.40 -4.75
CA SER A 292 -20.89 -9.94 -6.12
C SER A 292 -19.42 -10.10 -6.52
N ASN A 293 -18.47 -9.89 -5.62
CA ASN A 293 -17.04 -9.85 -5.97
C ASN A 293 -16.25 -11.12 -5.64
N GLY A 294 -16.89 -12.13 -5.02
CA GLY A 294 -16.34 -13.47 -4.87
C GLY A 294 -15.55 -13.76 -3.60
N TYR A 295 -15.41 -12.80 -2.68
CA TYR A 295 -14.66 -13.01 -1.42
C TYR A 295 -15.51 -13.47 -0.23
N TYR A 296 -16.84 -13.30 -0.27
CA TYR A 296 -17.82 -13.78 0.72
C TYR A 296 -17.69 -13.28 2.16
N HIS A 297 -16.69 -12.47 2.50
CA HIS A 297 -16.47 -11.99 3.88
C HIS A 297 -17.59 -11.11 4.41
N LYS A 298 -18.16 -10.28 3.54
CA LYS A 298 -19.20 -9.31 3.90
C LYS A 298 -20.58 -9.69 3.37
N ASP A 299 -20.76 -10.88 2.80
CA ASP A 299 -22.02 -11.29 2.19
C ASP A 299 -23.18 -11.23 3.18
N GLN A 300 -23.04 -11.82 4.37
CA GLN A 300 -24.09 -11.79 5.38
C GLN A 300 -24.35 -10.36 5.88
N ASP A 301 -23.29 -9.58 6.10
CA ASP A 301 -23.41 -8.18 6.52
C ASP A 301 -24.10 -7.35 5.44
N ALA A 302 -23.71 -7.52 4.19
CA ALA A 302 -24.26 -6.78 3.06
C ALA A 302 -25.73 -7.17 2.79
N MET A 303 -26.09 -8.46 2.92
CA MET A 303 -27.49 -8.88 2.78
C MET A 303 -28.39 -8.26 3.83
N ILE A 304 -28.04 -8.39 5.10
CA ILE A 304 -28.85 -7.84 6.19
C ILE A 304 -28.98 -6.31 6.06
N LYS A 305 -27.90 -5.62 5.67
CA LYS A 305 -27.88 -4.17 5.45
C LYS A 305 -28.68 -3.76 4.21
N THR A 306 -28.72 -4.57 3.17
CA THR A 306 -29.61 -4.36 2.02
C THR A 306 -31.07 -4.39 2.47
N GLY A 307 -31.47 -5.39 3.26
CA GLY A 307 -32.82 -5.46 3.84
C GLY A 307 -33.18 -4.22 4.68
N TYR A 308 -32.26 -3.79 5.56
CA TYR A 308 -32.44 -2.57 6.35
C TYR A 308 -32.56 -1.33 5.47
N SER A 309 -31.76 -1.23 4.41
CA SER A 309 -31.82 -0.09 3.49
C SER A 309 -33.16 0.00 2.78
N TYR A 310 -33.70 -1.12 2.30
CA TYR A 310 -35.06 -1.17 1.71
C TYR A 310 -36.11 -0.79 2.72
N PHE A 311 -36.04 -1.29 3.96
CA PHE A 311 -36.99 -0.93 5.01
C PHE A 311 -36.98 0.57 5.29
N MET A 312 -35.79 1.16 5.46
CA MET A 312 -35.63 2.59 5.71
C MET A 312 -36.10 3.47 4.53
N ALA A 313 -35.97 2.94 3.30
CA ALA A 313 -36.51 3.55 2.10
C ALA A 313 -38.04 3.36 1.95
N LYS A 314 -38.70 2.69 2.92
CA LYS A 314 -40.13 2.31 2.89
C LYS A 314 -40.50 1.35 1.76
N ASN A 315 -39.54 0.66 1.17
CA ASN A 315 -39.71 -0.40 0.19
C ASN A 315 -39.89 -1.74 0.91
N TYR A 316 -41.02 -1.88 1.64
CA TYR A 316 -41.24 -2.99 2.56
C TYR A 316 -41.33 -4.36 1.89
N ASP A 317 -41.85 -4.43 0.66
CA ASP A 317 -41.86 -5.64 -0.15
C ASP A 317 -40.46 -6.14 -0.44
N LEU A 318 -39.59 -5.25 -0.94
CA LEU A 318 -38.15 -5.59 -1.20
C LEU A 318 -37.43 -5.93 0.08
N ALA A 319 -37.69 -5.24 1.19
CA ALA A 319 -37.12 -5.57 2.49
C ALA A 319 -37.49 -6.99 2.94
N THR A 320 -38.82 -7.34 2.84
CA THR A 320 -39.30 -8.68 3.20
C THR A 320 -38.64 -9.77 2.37
N ARG A 321 -38.48 -9.55 1.06
CA ARG A 321 -37.84 -10.48 0.15
C ARG A 321 -36.34 -10.65 0.49
N GLU A 322 -35.65 -9.54 0.75
CA GLU A 322 -34.18 -9.60 1.07
C GLU A 322 -33.94 -10.31 2.41
N PHE A 323 -34.74 -10.04 3.45
CA PHE A 323 -34.65 -10.77 4.71
C PHE A 323 -34.99 -12.26 4.56
N GLN A 324 -35.97 -12.63 3.71
CA GLN A 324 -36.22 -14.02 3.41
C GLN A 324 -35.03 -14.67 2.68
N ALA A 325 -34.51 -14.00 1.66
CA ALA A 325 -33.32 -14.49 0.93
C ALA A 325 -32.12 -14.72 1.85
N TYR A 326 -31.93 -13.83 2.86
CA TYR A 326 -30.92 -14.05 3.89
C TYR A 326 -31.17 -15.36 4.68
N LEU A 327 -32.40 -15.58 5.12
CA LEU A 327 -32.76 -16.77 5.90
C LEU A 327 -32.60 -18.07 5.10
N ASP A 328 -32.85 -18.02 3.80
CA ASP A 328 -32.71 -19.16 2.89
C ASP A 328 -31.22 -19.45 2.61
N ALA A 329 -30.43 -18.40 2.39
CA ALA A 329 -29.00 -18.54 2.10
C ALA A 329 -28.15 -18.91 3.35
N TYR A 330 -28.55 -18.41 4.52
CA TYR A 330 -27.80 -18.55 5.77
C TYR A 330 -28.70 -19.02 6.93
N PRO A 331 -29.24 -20.25 6.90
CA PRO A 331 -30.17 -20.75 7.92
C PRO A 331 -29.57 -20.77 9.34
N ASN A 332 -28.25 -20.85 9.45
CA ASN A 332 -27.51 -20.78 10.71
C ASN A 332 -26.63 -19.53 10.81
N GLY A 333 -26.90 -18.50 10.00
CA GLY A 333 -26.10 -17.29 9.92
C GLY A 333 -26.20 -16.42 11.17
N LYS A 334 -25.21 -15.54 11.35
CA LYS A 334 -25.09 -14.64 12.52
C LYS A 334 -26.29 -13.69 12.72
N TYR A 335 -27.09 -13.44 11.68
CA TYR A 335 -28.20 -12.51 11.74
C TYR A 335 -29.59 -13.16 11.61
N VAL A 336 -29.73 -14.48 11.76
CA VAL A 336 -30.99 -15.20 11.59
C VAL A 336 -32.11 -14.61 12.45
N THR A 337 -31.85 -14.34 13.73
CA THR A 337 -32.84 -13.75 14.64
C THR A 337 -33.25 -12.36 14.19
N LYS A 338 -32.28 -11.51 13.83
CA LYS A 338 -32.55 -10.16 13.33
C LYS A 338 -33.33 -10.21 12.01
N ALA A 339 -32.94 -11.09 11.08
CA ALA A 339 -33.61 -11.23 9.79
C ALA A 339 -35.07 -11.64 9.96
N LYS A 340 -35.39 -12.59 10.87
CA LYS A 340 -36.76 -12.98 11.20
C LYS A 340 -37.58 -11.82 11.75
N GLN A 341 -37.04 -11.07 12.68
CA GLN A 341 -37.70 -9.91 13.29
C GLN A 341 -37.99 -8.83 12.24
N TRP A 342 -36.98 -8.42 11.47
CA TRP A 342 -37.16 -7.37 10.47
C TRP A 342 -38.02 -7.80 9.29
N LYS A 343 -37.97 -9.08 8.90
CA LYS A 343 -38.92 -9.63 7.93
C LYS A 343 -40.35 -9.47 8.42
N SER A 344 -40.66 -9.86 9.68
CA SER A 344 -41.98 -9.73 10.28
C SER A 344 -42.45 -8.26 10.32
N MET A 345 -41.53 -7.33 10.72
CA MET A 345 -41.83 -5.90 10.72
C MET A 345 -42.10 -5.39 9.31
N SER A 346 -41.27 -5.76 8.32
CA SER A 346 -41.45 -5.35 6.93
C SER A 346 -42.82 -5.84 6.36
N THR A 347 -43.16 -7.10 6.64
CA THR A 347 -44.45 -7.66 6.22
C THR A 347 -45.64 -6.90 6.84
N LYS A 348 -45.52 -6.56 8.14
CA LYS A 348 -46.56 -5.79 8.82
C LYS A 348 -46.76 -4.38 8.23
N GLU A 349 -45.65 -3.66 8.01
CA GLU A 349 -45.67 -2.32 7.39
C GLU A 349 -46.17 -2.36 5.94
N MET A 350 -45.80 -3.39 5.19
CA MET A 350 -46.31 -3.63 3.83
C MET A 350 -47.82 -3.80 3.83
N LEU A 351 -48.35 -4.68 4.68
CA LEU A 351 -49.82 -4.92 4.79
C LEU A 351 -50.57 -3.68 5.27
N TYR A 352 -49.98 -2.89 6.18
CA TYR A 352 -50.56 -1.63 6.62
C TYR A 352 -50.66 -0.63 5.47
N LYS A 353 -49.66 -0.51 4.66
CA LYS A 353 -49.62 0.36 3.48
C LYS A 353 -50.69 -0.06 2.48
N TYR A 354 -50.80 -1.34 2.12
CA TYR A 354 -51.82 -1.83 1.20
C TYR A 354 -53.25 -1.56 1.72
N ARG A 355 -53.53 -1.81 3.00
CA ARG A 355 -54.85 -1.50 3.58
C ARG A 355 -55.20 -0.03 3.50
N LYS A 356 -54.19 0.84 3.69
CA LYS A 356 -54.42 2.28 3.58
C LYS A 356 -54.69 2.71 2.14
N ASP A 357 -53.98 2.14 1.18
CA ASP A 357 -54.15 2.41 -0.24
C ASP A 357 -55.53 1.89 -0.69
N ASP A 358 -55.96 0.69 -0.24
CA ASP A 358 -57.29 0.15 -0.52
C ASP A 358 -58.44 1.01 0.09
N THR A 359 -58.24 1.58 1.28
CA THR A 359 -59.20 2.51 1.88
C THR A 359 -59.30 3.83 1.13
N ILE A 360 -58.19 4.31 0.59
CA ILE A 360 -58.15 5.54 -0.23
C ILE A 360 -58.90 5.30 -1.54
N ILE A 361 -58.70 4.14 -2.18
CA ILE A 361 -59.38 3.75 -3.42
C ILE A 361 -60.90 3.64 -3.14
N GLN A 362 -61.29 3.00 -2.04
CA GLN A 362 -62.72 2.93 -1.66
C GLN A 362 -63.32 4.30 -1.33
N ASP A 363 -62.55 5.20 -0.71
CA ASP A 363 -62.95 6.57 -0.43
C ASP A 363 -63.04 7.44 -1.71
N GLU A 364 -62.24 7.17 -2.73
CA GLU A 364 -62.32 7.81 -4.05
C GLU A 364 -63.50 7.27 -4.86
N ASP A 365 -63.69 5.95 -4.88
CA ASP A 365 -64.87 5.30 -5.50
C ASP A 365 -66.19 5.73 -4.84
N LEU A 366 -66.21 5.90 -3.51
CA LEU A 366 -67.35 6.43 -2.77
C LEU A 366 -67.53 7.93 -2.98
N LYS A 367 -66.59 8.70 -3.35
CA LYS A 367 -66.77 10.12 -3.72
C LYS A 367 -67.29 10.30 -5.12
N GLU A 368 -66.89 9.45 -6.07
CA GLU A 368 -67.56 9.43 -7.41
C GLU A 368 -69.03 8.97 -7.34
N GLU A 369 -69.41 8.04 -6.42
CA GLU A 369 -70.82 7.67 -6.18
C GLU A 369 -71.59 8.67 -5.30
N SER A 370 -70.90 9.59 -4.53
CA SER A 370 -71.54 10.50 -3.58
C SER A 370 -71.83 11.91 -4.09
N GLU A 371 -71.62 12.21 -5.37
CA GLU A 371 -72.20 13.41 -5.99
C GLU A 371 -73.70 13.31 -6.15
N ASP A 372 -74.34 12.13 -5.85
CA ASP A 372 -75.76 11.91 -6.03
C ASP A 372 -76.55 11.73 -4.71
N THR A 373 -75.99 11.76 -3.51
CA THR A 373 -76.82 11.71 -2.27
C THR A 373 -76.18 12.43 -1.08
N GLU A 374 -76.75 13.62 -0.76
CA GLU A 374 -76.63 14.25 0.57
C GLU A 374 -77.41 13.44 1.62
N LYS A 375 -76.78 13.10 2.72
CA LYS A 375 -77.19 13.28 4.13
C LYS A 375 -76.63 12.24 5.11
N THR A 376 -76.04 12.78 6.17
CA THR A 376 -76.03 12.33 7.59
C THR A 376 -74.97 11.27 8.02
N GLY A 377 -74.20 11.72 9.02
CA GLY A 377 -73.85 10.87 10.16
C GLY A 377 -72.39 10.90 10.67
N ASN A 378 -72.11 11.62 11.74
CA ASN A 378 -70.95 11.66 12.59
C ASN A 378 -70.41 10.29 13.08
N GLY A 379 -69.10 10.09 13.14
CA GLY A 379 -68.52 9.03 13.91
C GLY A 379 -66.96 9.15 14.04
N PHE A 380 -66.57 9.70 15.17
CA PHE A 380 -65.14 9.79 15.59
C PHE A 380 -64.51 8.41 15.78
N TYR A 381 -63.29 8.18 15.22
CA TYR A 381 -62.34 7.26 15.79
C TYR A 381 -60.93 7.89 15.76
N GLN A 382 -60.43 8.26 16.96
CA GLN A 382 -59.03 8.58 17.22
C GLN A 382 -58.23 7.29 17.34
N GLY A 383 -57.35 7.01 16.42
CA GLY A 383 -56.36 5.94 16.52
C GLY A 383 -55.00 6.50 16.95
N ASN A 384 -54.58 6.22 18.17
CA ASN A 384 -53.29 6.55 18.74
C ASN A 384 -52.14 5.89 17.94
N SER A 385 -51.38 6.65 17.18
CA SER A 385 -50.10 6.22 16.62
C SER A 385 -49.02 6.31 17.72
N LYS A 386 -48.75 5.21 18.39
CA LYS A 386 -47.48 5.05 19.15
C LYS A 386 -46.37 4.90 18.14
N THR A 387 -45.57 5.95 17.98
CA THR A 387 -44.27 5.89 17.33
C THR A 387 -43.37 4.92 18.11
N VAL A 388 -43.16 3.74 17.55
CA VAL A 388 -42.13 2.82 18.02
C VAL A 388 -40.81 3.46 17.61
N LYS A 389 -40.11 4.10 18.55
CA LYS A 389 -38.71 4.41 18.42
C LYS A 389 -37.95 3.08 18.42
N ALA A 390 -37.62 2.61 17.25
CA ALA A 390 -36.59 1.56 17.14
C ALA A 390 -35.28 2.19 17.60
N ASP A 391 -34.80 1.80 18.77
CA ASP A 391 -33.43 2.10 19.21
C ASP A 391 -32.47 1.43 18.24
N PHE A 392 -32.06 2.21 17.25
CA PHE A 392 -30.96 1.88 16.37
C PHE A 392 -29.67 2.08 17.17
N ASP A 393 -29.16 1.02 17.74
CA ASP A 393 -27.81 1.03 18.30
C ASP A 393 -26.81 1.13 17.13
N ILE A 394 -26.56 2.40 16.73
CA ILE A 394 -25.51 2.78 15.77
C ILE A 394 -24.14 2.48 16.36
N ASN A 395 -24.09 2.14 17.64
CA ASN A 395 -22.91 1.90 18.45
C ASN A 395 -22.64 0.41 18.73
N SER A 396 -22.96 -0.52 17.85
CA SER A 396 -22.29 -1.84 17.94
C SER A 396 -20.79 -1.62 17.67
N LYS A 397 -20.23 -0.86 18.59
CA LYS A 397 -18.81 -0.62 18.77
C LYS A 397 -18.27 -1.88 19.38
N LYS A 398 -17.52 -2.61 18.68
CA LYS A 398 -16.31 -3.31 19.16
C LYS A 398 -15.95 -4.60 18.44
N ASP A 399 -16.85 -5.31 17.74
CA ASP A 399 -16.58 -6.73 17.46
C ASP A 399 -16.16 -7.09 16.03
N ASP A 400 -15.94 -6.10 15.15
CA ASP A 400 -15.50 -6.38 13.76
C ASP A 400 -14.06 -5.90 13.46
N TYR A 401 -13.17 -5.89 14.45
CA TYR A 401 -11.73 -5.84 14.21
C TYR A 401 -11.24 -7.27 13.95
N TYR A 402 -11.30 -7.71 12.69
CA TYR A 402 -10.47 -8.83 12.29
C TYR A 402 -9.01 -8.38 12.40
N ASP A 403 -8.29 -9.03 13.31
CA ASP A 403 -6.86 -8.91 13.53
C ASP A 403 -6.13 -9.21 12.21
N ASP A 404 -5.19 -8.35 11.83
CA ASP A 404 -4.35 -8.53 10.63
C ASP A 404 -3.54 -9.85 10.62
N ASN A 405 -3.59 -10.63 11.70
CA ASN A 405 -2.94 -11.93 11.83
C ASN A 405 -3.64 -13.06 11.05
N ASP A 406 -4.89 -12.89 10.63
CA ASP A 406 -5.58 -13.88 9.77
C ASP A 406 -5.12 -13.86 8.30
N GLN A 407 -4.31 -12.86 7.89
CA GLN A 407 -3.79 -12.81 6.51
C GLN A 407 -2.78 -13.92 6.20
N ALA A 408 -2.00 -14.38 7.16
CA ALA A 408 -0.99 -15.42 6.96
C ALA A 408 -1.62 -16.78 6.63
N GLY A 409 -2.80 -17.07 7.14
CA GLY A 409 -3.49 -18.34 6.90
C GLY A 409 -4.22 -18.43 5.56
N TYR A 410 -4.51 -17.29 4.90
CA TYR A 410 -5.24 -17.28 3.63
C TYR A 410 -4.32 -17.29 2.41
N GLU A 411 -3.12 -16.68 2.50
CA GLU A 411 -2.13 -16.72 1.42
C GLU A 411 -1.50 -18.13 1.30
N GLU A 412 -1.36 -18.89 2.38
CA GLU A 412 -0.90 -20.29 2.35
C GLU A 412 -1.92 -21.24 1.70
N ASN A 413 -3.23 -21.03 1.89
CA ASN A 413 -4.27 -21.88 1.32
C ASN A 413 -4.58 -21.62 -0.16
N MET A 414 -4.15 -20.48 -0.72
CA MET A 414 -4.29 -20.20 -2.16
C MET A 414 -3.09 -20.65 -2.98
N ALA A 415 -1.98 -21.03 -2.34
CA ALA A 415 -0.80 -21.59 -3.01
C ALA A 415 -0.91 -23.13 -3.20
N GLU A 416 -1.91 -23.76 -2.57
CA GLU A 416 -2.17 -25.22 -2.70
C GLU A 416 -3.40 -25.56 -3.58
N LEU A 417 -4.08 -24.57 -4.16
CA LEU A 417 -5.11 -24.74 -5.19
C LEU A 417 -4.64 -24.17 -6.53
#